data_32d2957716786c4277d2ec8aef211431
#
_entry.id   32d2957716786c4277d2ec8aef211431
#
_cell.length_a   1.000
_cell.length_b   1.000
_cell.length_c   1.000
_cell.angle_alpha   90.00
_cell.angle_beta   90.00
_cell.angle_gamma   90.00
#
_symmetry.space_group_name_H-M   'P 1'
#
loop_
_entity.id
_entity.type
_entity.pdbx_description
1 polymer ?
#
loop_
_entity_poly.entity_id
_entity_poly.type
_entity_poly.pdbx_seq_one_letter_code
_entity_poly.pdbx_strand_id
1 'polypeptide(L)'
;MNAPVELSSAARAQRQREVVQALMAVLPTHCLLYRDEDTAPYECDGLSAYRRLPLAVALPETESQVQRIVQICRRMEVPIVPRGAGTSLSGGALPIALGVVLSLARFTRIVEVDPYARTATVQPGVRNLAISEAAAPYGLYYAPDPSSQIACTIGGNVAENSGGVHCLKYGLTVHNVMRVRAVTIDGEVVEFGSLALDMPGLDLLAVMIGSEGMFAIVTEVTVRLIPKPQTAQLVMASFDDVVKGGEAVAAIIASGIIPAGLEMMDKPATQAVEAFTHAGYDLDAKAILLCESDGTPEEVAEEIVRMTAVLREHGATRIQVSRNEHERLRFWSGRKNAFPAAGRISADYYCMDGTVPRRAIGPLLARIEQLETRYGLRCINVFHAGDGNMHPLILYNANXPDEXHRAEQFGXEILECCVEFGGXVTGEHGVGIEKLNSMCVQFSPQERDAFFAVKRAFDPAGLLNPDKGIPTRARCAEYGRQHVRGGLLPHPDLPRF
;
A
#
# COMPACT_ATOMS: atom_id res chain seq x y z
N MET A 1 3.83 29.47 -4.85
CA MET A 1 4.93 28.74 -5.51
C MET A 1 4.98 29.12 -6.97
N ASN A 2 6.18 29.42 -7.49
CA ASN A 2 6.31 29.54 -8.93
C ASN A 2 5.97 28.17 -9.52
N ALA A 3 5.12 28.14 -10.53
CA ALA A 3 4.90 26.94 -11.31
C ALA A 3 6.26 26.34 -11.67
N PRO A 4 6.40 25.02 -11.65
CA PRO A 4 7.69 24.45 -12.05
C PRO A 4 8.04 25.01 -13.41
N VAL A 5 9.22 25.60 -13.51
CA VAL A 5 9.70 26.13 -14.79
C VAL A 5 9.83 24.92 -15.71
N GLU A 6 8.90 24.77 -16.63
CA GLU A 6 9.03 23.74 -17.64
C GLU A 6 10.24 24.10 -18.51
N LEU A 7 11.27 23.28 -18.40
CA LEU A 7 12.42 23.43 -19.27
C LEU A 7 11.97 23.22 -20.72
N SER A 8 12.53 24.00 -21.62
CA SER A 8 12.32 23.73 -23.04
C SER A 8 12.77 22.32 -23.37
N SER A 9 12.23 21.74 -24.44
CA SER A 9 12.63 20.39 -24.83
C SER A 9 14.13 20.29 -25.10
N ALA A 10 14.75 21.36 -25.63
CA ALA A 10 16.20 21.39 -25.84
C ALA A 10 16.97 21.38 -24.51
N ALA A 11 16.50 22.16 -23.52
CA ALA A 11 17.14 22.20 -22.19
C ALA A 11 17.00 20.84 -21.47
N ARG A 12 15.84 20.20 -21.57
CA ARG A 12 15.64 18.87 -21.00
C ARG A 12 16.58 17.85 -21.67
N ALA A 13 16.68 17.88 -22.99
CA ALA A 13 17.57 16.97 -23.72
C ALA A 13 19.03 17.17 -23.33
N GLN A 14 19.44 18.42 -23.14
CA GLN A 14 20.81 18.73 -22.70
C GLN A 14 21.06 18.17 -21.29
N ARG A 15 20.10 18.38 -20.36
CA ARG A 15 20.20 17.87 -19.00
C ARG A 15 20.29 16.33 -19.02
N GLN A 16 19.46 15.69 -19.85
CA GLN A 16 19.49 14.25 -20.01
C GLN A 16 20.87 13.76 -20.46
N ARG A 17 21.45 14.39 -21.47
CA ARG A 17 22.78 14.00 -21.95
C ARG A 17 23.81 14.08 -20.84
N GLU A 18 23.80 15.18 -20.07
CA GLU A 18 24.76 15.37 -18.97
C GLU A 18 24.62 14.27 -17.91
N VAL A 19 23.39 13.98 -17.49
CA VAL A 19 23.12 12.98 -16.45
C VAL A 19 23.48 11.58 -16.95
N VAL A 20 23.06 11.25 -18.16
CA VAL A 20 23.36 9.93 -18.76
C VAL A 20 24.86 9.72 -18.88
N GLN A 21 25.60 10.73 -19.36
CA GLN A 21 27.05 10.64 -19.48
C GLN A 21 27.71 10.38 -18.13
N ALA A 22 27.28 11.08 -17.08
CA ALA A 22 27.82 10.88 -15.74
C ALA A 22 27.53 9.47 -15.21
N LEU A 23 26.32 8.96 -15.45
CA LEU A 23 25.94 7.61 -14.98
C LEU A 23 26.66 6.53 -15.79
N MET A 24 26.90 6.75 -17.09
CA MET A 24 27.64 5.80 -17.91
C MET A 24 29.09 5.61 -17.44
N ALA A 25 29.65 6.58 -16.73
CA ALA A 25 31.00 6.45 -16.19
C ALA A 25 31.08 5.44 -15.04
N VAL A 26 29.95 5.12 -14.38
CA VAL A 26 29.94 4.24 -13.20
C VAL A 26 29.07 3.00 -13.37
N LEU A 27 28.28 2.90 -14.44
CA LEU A 27 27.39 1.77 -14.67
C LEU A 27 27.70 1.09 -16.00
N PRO A 28 27.60 -0.25 -16.04
CA PRO A 28 27.59 -0.94 -17.33
C PRO A 28 26.42 -0.47 -18.21
N THR A 29 26.61 -0.54 -19.51
CA THR A 29 25.59 -0.10 -20.48
C THR A 29 24.22 -0.73 -20.24
N HIS A 30 24.20 -2.03 -19.90
CA HIS A 30 22.94 -2.73 -19.68
C HIS A 30 22.22 -2.34 -18.39
N CYS A 31 22.83 -1.51 -17.55
CA CYS A 31 22.27 -1.01 -16.29
C CYS A 31 21.65 0.39 -16.41
N LEU A 32 21.55 0.94 -17.62
CA LEU A 32 21.05 2.30 -17.81
C LEU A 32 20.14 2.38 -19.03
N LEU A 33 18.92 2.88 -18.82
CA LEU A 33 17.92 3.09 -19.87
C LEU A 33 17.63 4.59 -19.94
N TYR A 34 17.57 5.15 -21.16
CA TYR A 34 17.31 6.59 -21.32
C TYR A 34 16.56 6.96 -22.60
N ARG A 35 16.32 6.02 -23.49
CA ARG A 35 15.44 6.27 -24.65
C ARG A 35 13.99 6.17 -24.18
N ASP A 36 13.10 6.97 -24.76
CA ASP A 36 11.72 7.04 -24.33
C ASP A 36 11.04 5.65 -24.37
N GLU A 37 11.29 4.87 -25.43
CA GLU A 37 10.72 3.54 -25.55
C GLU A 37 11.23 2.57 -24.47
N ASP A 38 12.43 2.79 -23.96
CA ASP A 38 13.01 1.93 -22.90
C ASP A 38 12.54 2.36 -21.53
N THR A 39 12.27 3.65 -21.31
CA THR A 39 11.82 4.17 -20.02
C THR A 39 10.31 4.16 -19.85
N ALA A 40 9.54 4.00 -20.94
CA ALA A 40 8.08 4.00 -20.89
C ALA A 40 7.51 2.97 -19.90
N PRO A 41 8.07 1.75 -19.76
CA PRO A 41 7.55 0.80 -18.76
C PRO A 41 7.65 1.29 -17.31
N TYR A 42 8.42 2.35 -17.06
CA TYR A 42 8.63 2.91 -15.72
C TYR A 42 7.85 4.21 -15.51
N GLU A 43 7.00 4.61 -16.45
CA GLU A 43 6.34 5.94 -16.44
C GLU A 43 5.31 6.11 -15.32
N CYS A 44 4.91 5.01 -14.68
CA CYS A 44 3.94 5.03 -13.57
C CYS A 44 4.14 3.78 -12.70
N ASP A 45 3.43 3.74 -11.58
CA ASP A 45 3.26 2.52 -10.80
C ASP A 45 1.84 1.98 -11.07
N GLY A 46 1.24 1.25 -10.14
CA GLY A 46 -0.11 0.72 -10.30
C GLY A 46 -1.19 1.80 -10.35
N LEU A 47 -0.88 3.03 -9.91
CA LEU A 47 -1.78 4.17 -10.07
C LEU A 47 -1.54 4.78 -11.45
N SER A 48 -2.07 4.14 -12.48
CA SER A 48 -1.78 4.46 -13.88
C SER A 48 -2.45 5.75 -14.38
N ALA A 49 -3.24 6.41 -13.52
CA ALA A 49 -3.86 7.71 -13.83
C ALA A 49 -2.82 8.80 -14.05
N TYR A 50 -1.63 8.66 -13.48
CA TYR A 50 -0.54 9.65 -13.60
C TYR A 50 0.65 8.99 -14.27
N ARG A 51 1.22 9.67 -15.26
CA ARG A 51 2.36 9.14 -16.02
C ARG A 51 3.39 10.21 -16.26
N ARG A 52 4.67 9.83 -16.21
CA ARG A 52 5.77 10.77 -16.44
C ARG A 52 7.04 10.00 -16.81
N LEU A 53 7.74 10.43 -17.83
CA LEU A 53 9.02 9.82 -18.19
C LEU A 53 10.16 10.48 -17.39
N PRO A 54 11.08 9.68 -16.83
CA PRO A 54 12.28 10.24 -16.17
C PRO A 54 13.35 10.60 -17.19
N LEU A 55 14.44 11.22 -16.75
CA LEU A 55 15.63 11.40 -17.59
C LEU A 55 16.27 10.06 -17.92
N ALA A 56 16.28 9.14 -16.97
CA ALA A 56 16.89 7.83 -17.12
C ALA A 56 16.36 6.88 -16.06
N VAL A 57 16.49 5.58 -16.32
CA VAL A 57 16.26 4.52 -15.35
C VAL A 57 17.58 3.81 -15.14
N ALA A 58 18.08 3.82 -13.90
CA ALA A 58 19.29 3.09 -13.51
C ALA A 58 18.86 1.78 -12.87
N LEU A 59 19.51 0.67 -13.28
CA LEU A 59 19.23 -0.66 -12.76
C LEU A 59 20.52 -1.26 -12.18
N PRO A 60 20.98 -0.75 -11.02
CA PRO A 60 22.22 -1.25 -10.43
C PRO A 60 22.11 -2.73 -10.06
N GLU A 61 23.26 -3.39 -10.03
CA GLU A 61 23.40 -4.79 -9.68
C GLU A 61 24.09 -4.97 -8.32
N THR A 62 24.77 -3.93 -7.83
CA THR A 62 25.53 -3.99 -6.58
C THR A 62 25.28 -2.75 -5.73
N GLU A 63 25.47 -2.90 -4.44
CA GLU A 63 25.36 -1.78 -3.50
C GLU A 63 26.36 -0.66 -3.84
N SER A 64 27.57 -1.02 -4.27
CA SER A 64 28.57 -0.04 -4.71
C SER A 64 28.04 0.80 -5.87
N GLN A 65 27.34 0.18 -6.81
CA GLN A 65 26.73 0.93 -7.92
C GLN A 65 25.63 1.88 -7.40
N VAL A 66 24.83 1.43 -6.42
CA VAL A 66 23.83 2.32 -5.79
C VAL A 66 24.52 3.52 -5.18
N GLN A 67 25.61 3.31 -4.43
CA GLN A 67 26.37 4.42 -3.81
C GLN A 67 26.84 5.42 -4.86
N ARG A 68 27.36 4.94 -5.98
CA ARG A 68 27.88 5.81 -7.05
C ARG A 68 26.77 6.59 -7.75
N ILE A 69 25.62 5.94 -8.00
CA ILE A 69 24.45 6.62 -8.58
C ILE A 69 24.02 7.77 -7.67
N VAL A 70 23.87 7.48 -6.38
CA VAL A 70 23.43 8.47 -5.40
C VAL A 70 24.42 9.65 -5.33
N GLN A 71 25.71 9.36 -5.31
CA GLN A 71 26.75 10.40 -5.26
C GLN A 71 26.69 11.31 -6.49
N ILE A 72 26.50 10.72 -7.68
CA ILE A 72 26.36 11.49 -8.92
C ILE A 72 25.12 12.37 -8.87
N CYS A 73 23.98 11.79 -8.48
CA CYS A 73 22.72 12.54 -8.44
C CYS A 73 22.77 13.66 -7.41
N ARG A 74 23.41 13.43 -6.26
CA ARG A 74 23.59 14.47 -5.26
C ARG A 74 24.47 15.61 -5.81
N ARG A 75 25.59 15.27 -6.42
CA ARG A 75 26.52 16.26 -6.98
C ARG A 75 25.84 17.11 -8.07
N MET A 76 25.05 16.48 -8.91
CA MET A 76 24.37 17.14 -10.02
C MET A 76 23.01 17.70 -9.66
N GLU A 77 22.57 17.51 -8.41
CA GLU A 77 21.26 17.94 -7.93
C GLU A 77 20.11 17.34 -8.74
N VAL A 78 20.19 16.02 -8.99
CA VAL A 78 19.19 15.27 -9.74
C VAL A 78 18.32 14.47 -8.75
N PRO A 79 17.01 14.66 -8.76
CA PRO A 79 16.14 13.84 -7.90
C PRO A 79 16.23 12.35 -8.24
N ILE A 80 16.07 11.53 -7.23
CA ILE A 80 16.07 10.06 -7.35
C ILE A 80 14.73 9.52 -6.89
N VAL A 81 14.10 8.69 -7.73
CA VAL A 81 12.89 7.96 -7.36
C VAL A 81 13.26 6.48 -7.24
N PRO A 82 13.36 5.95 -6.02
CA PRO A 82 13.59 4.50 -5.86
C PRO A 82 12.36 3.71 -6.32
N ARG A 83 12.58 2.54 -6.89
CA ARG A 83 11.48 1.72 -7.41
C ARG A 83 11.73 0.25 -7.14
N GLY A 84 10.71 -0.42 -6.63
CA GLY A 84 10.64 -1.88 -6.56
C GLY A 84 9.95 -2.43 -7.82
N ALA A 85 8.88 -3.18 -7.63
CA ALA A 85 8.13 -3.77 -8.77
C ALA A 85 7.13 -2.79 -9.40
N GLY A 86 6.85 -1.66 -8.75
CA GLY A 86 5.87 -0.70 -9.29
C GLY A 86 4.42 -1.15 -9.10
N THR A 87 4.16 -2.00 -8.13
CA THR A 87 2.80 -2.52 -7.87
C THR A 87 1.97 -1.60 -6.96
N SER A 88 2.57 -0.57 -6.37
CA SER A 88 1.91 0.36 -5.46
C SER A 88 0.81 1.16 -6.16
N LEU A 89 -0.20 1.59 -5.38
CA LEU A 89 -1.37 2.29 -5.88
C LEU A 89 -1.43 3.76 -5.45
N SER A 90 -0.32 4.33 -4.96
CA SER A 90 -0.33 5.71 -4.44
C SER A 90 0.50 6.70 -5.25
N GLY A 91 1.17 6.23 -6.30
CA GLY A 91 2.06 7.08 -7.09
C GLY A 91 3.42 7.30 -6.43
N GLY A 92 3.79 6.46 -5.47
CA GLY A 92 5.08 6.57 -4.79
C GLY A 92 6.26 6.38 -5.71
N ALA A 93 6.12 5.56 -6.76
CA ALA A 93 7.18 5.32 -7.74
C ALA A 93 7.01 6.13 -9.03
N LEU A 94 6.07 7.09 -9.06
CA LEU A 94 5.91 7.96 -10.22
C LEU A 94 7.21 8.72 -10.47
N PRO A 95 7.77 8.69 -11.68
CA PRO A 95 9.03 9.41 -11.96
C PRO A 95 8.88 10.91 -11.84
N ILE A 96 10.02 11.58 -11.71
CA ILE A 96 10.15 13.03 -11.78
C ILE A 96 10.79 13.33 -13.13
N ALA A 97 10.24 14.32 -13.86
CA ALA A 97 10.65 14.58 -15.25
C ALA A 97 12.14 14.89 -15.39
N LEU A 98 12.73 15.54 -14.38
CA LEU A 98 14.17 15.86 -14.38
C LEU A 98 14.94 14.96 -13.40
N GLY A 99 14.39 13.79 -13.09
CA GLY A 99 14.97 12.85 -12.14
C GLY A 99 15.37 11.53 -12.78
N VAL A 100 15.99 10.71 -11.96
CA VAL A 100 16.42 9.35 -12.32
C VAL A 100 15.59 8.37 -11.49
N VAL A 101 15.02 7.36 -12.13
CA VAL A 101 14.41 6.22 -11.44
C VAL A 101 15.53 5.23 -11.12
N LEU A 102 15.64 4.84 -9.86
CA LEU A 102 16.62 3.85 -9.42
C LEU A 102 15.86 2.57 -9.09
N SER A 103 15.92 1.61 -10.01
CA SER A 103 15.21 0.35 -9.87
C SER A 103 16.10 -0.68 -9.18
N LEU A 104 15.53 -1.33 -8.16
CA LEU A 104 16.24 -2.39 -7.43
C LEU A 104 15.83 -3.78 -7.93
N ALA A 105 15.27 -3.85 -9.13
CA ALA A 105 14.77 -5.11 -9.70
C ALA A 105 15.83 -6.21 -9.82
N ARG A 106 17.10 -5.82 -9.92
CA ARG A 106 18.20 -6.79 -10.07
C ARG A 106 18.79 -7.27 -8.73
N PHE A 107 18.29 -6.74 -7.61
CA PHE A 107 18.70 -7.15 -6.28
C PHE A 107 17.83 -8.32 -5.82
N THR A 108 18.06 -9.51 -6.37
CA THR A 108 17.15 -10.65 -6.21
C THR A 108 17.75 -11.80 -5.40
N ARG A 109 18.87 -11.59 -4.73
CA ARG A 109 19.53 -12.67 -3.99
C ARG A 109 18.89 -12.86 -2.61
N ILE A 110 18.64 -14.14 -2.28
CA ILE A 110 18.29 -14.55 -0.92
C ILE A 110 19.62 -14.86 -0.25
N VAL A 111 20.06 -14.00 0.66
CA VAL A 111 21.39 -14.05 1.25
C VAL A 111 21.49 -15.23 2.22
N GLU A 112 20.48 -15.40 3.07
CA GLU A 112 20.51 -16.44 4.10
C GLU A 112 19.09 -16.68 4.61
N VAL A 113 18.76 -17.95 4.85
CA VAL A 113 17.61 -18.34 5.67
C VAL A 113 18.20 -19.04 6.90
N ASP A 114 17.91 -18.50 8.10
CA ASP A 114 18.42 -19.05 9.35
C ASP A 114 17.24 -19.64 10.14
N PRO A 115 17.08 -20.98 10.11
CA PRO A 115 15.95 -21.58 10.83
C PRO A 115 16.09 -21.52 12.35
N TYR A 116 17.30 -21.37 12.89
CA TYR A 116 17.50 -21.26 14.34
C TYR A 116 17.04 -19.90 14.85
N ALA A 117 17.32 -18.85 14.10
CA ALA A 117 16.88 -17.49 14.43
C ALA A 117 15.46 -17.19 13.91
N ARG A 118 14.94 -18.02 12.98
CA ARG A 118 13.71 -17.80 12.25
C ARG A 118 13.75 -16.47 11.52
N THR A 119 14.79 -16.28 10.73
CA THR A 119 14.96 -15.06 9.91
C THR A 119 15.35 -15.41 8.50
N ALA A 120 15.08 -14.46 7.59
CA ALA A 120 15.63 -14.50 6.24
C ALA A 120 16.24 -13.12 5.95
N THR A 121 17.45 -13.12 5.40
CA THR A 121 18.10 -11.89 4.93
C THR A 121 18.12 -11.94 3.42
N VAL A 122 17.52 -10.93 2.80
CA VAL A 122 17.27 -10.92 1.36
C VAL A 122 17.55 -9.54 0.79
N GLN A 123 17.80 -9.47 -0.51
CA GLN A 123 17.93 -8.21 -1.23
C GLN A 123 16.54 -7.65 -1.55
N PRO A 124 16.40 -6.34 -1.72
CA PRO A 124 15.08 -5.69 -1.82
C PRO A 124 14.27 -6.07 -3.06
N GLY A 125 14.89 -6.55 -4.13
CA GLY A 125 14.17 -7.01 -5.33
C GLY A 125 13.61 -8.41 -5.23
N VAL A 126 13.80 -9.10 -4.11
CA VAL A 126 13.22 -10.43 -3.88
C VAL A 126 11.69 -10.27 -3.73
N ARG A 127 10.93 -11.07 -4.48
CA ARG A 127 9.47 -11.04 -4.39
C ARG A 127 9.02 -11.50 -3.00
N ASN A 128 7.96 -10.88 -2.50
CA ASN A 128 7.41 -11.20 -1.19
C ASN A 128 7.21 -12.73 -1.05
N LEU A 129 6.51 -13.35 -1.99
CA LEU A 129 6.20 -14.78 -1.91
C LEU A 129 7.47 -15.65 -1.99
N ALA A 130 8.52 -15.19 -2.68
CA ALA A 130 9.76 -15.97 -2.81
C ALA A 130 10.44 -16.19 -1.46
N ILE A 131 10.24 -15.29 -0.51
CA ILE A 131 10.79 -15.47 0.85
C ILE A 131 10.16 -16.71 1.50
N SER A 132 8.83 -16.83 1.42
CA SER A 132 8.13 -17.99 1.97
C SER A 132 8.50 -19.28 1.22
N GLU A 133 8.70 -19.20 -0.10
CA GLU A 133 9.15 -20.34 -0.89
C GLU A 133 10.52 -20.83 -0.39
N ALA A 134 11.44 -19.89 -0.13
CA ALA A 134 12.77 -20.24 0.38
C ALA A 134 12.74 -20.79 1.81
N ALA A 135 11.79 -20.33 2.63
CA ALA A 135 11.66 -20.76 4.03
C ALA A 135 10.89 -22.09 4.18
N ALA A 136 10.13 -22.48 3.15
CA ALA A 136 9.24 -23.65 3.22
C ALA A 136 9.96 -24.96 3.62
N PRO A 137 11.19 -25.24 3.16
CA PRO A 137 11.88 -26.47 3.59
C PRO A 137 12.11 -26.56 5.09
N TYR A 138 12.06 -25.45 5.80
CA TYR A 138 12.24 -25.41 7.26
C TYR A 138 10.90 -25.34 8.01
N GLY A 139 9.76 -25.46 7.30
CA GLY A 139 8.45 -25.33 7.92
C GLY A 139 8.11 -23.91 8.35
N LEU A 140 8.77 -22.92 7.76
CA LEU A 140 8.63 -21.49 8.09
C LEU A 140 8.07 -20.71 6.90
N TYR A 141 7.54 -19.50 7.17
CA TYR A 141 7.09 -18.61 6.12
C TYR A 141 7.14 -17.15 6.58
N TYR A 142 7.07 -16.23 5.63
CA TYR A 142 6.99 -14.79 5.87
C TYR A 142 5.50 -14.41 5.85
N ALA A 143 4.98 -13.97 7.00
CA ALA A 143 3.53 -13.85 7.19
C ALA A 143 2.85 -12.70 6.43
N PRO A 144 3.42 -11.47 6.36
CA PRO A 144 2.74 -10.40 5.63
C PRO A 144 2.53 -10.77 4.16
N ASP A 145 1.28 -10.70 3.72
CA ASP A 145 0.87 -11.27 2.43
C ASP A 145 0.03 -10.29 1.60
N PRO A 146 0.64 -9.20 1.12
CA PRO A 146 -0.11 -8.29 0.25
C PRO A 146 -0.70 -9.04 -0.95
N SER A 147 -1.83 -8.55 -1.47
CA SER A 147 -2.51 -9.22 -2.58
C SER A 147 -1.62 -9.39 -3.81
N SER A 148 -0.61 -8.54 -3.95
CA SER A 148 0.37 -8.60 -5.05
C SER A 148 1.60 -9.43 -4.72
N GLN A 149 1.57 -10.31 -3.71
CA GLN A 149 2.78 -10.99 -3.20
C GLN A 149 3.54 -11.81 -4.25
N ILE A 150 2.90 -12.22 -5.33
CA ILE A 150 3.59 -12.95 -6.41
C ILE A 150 4.45 -12.01 -7.26
N ALA A 151 4.24 -10.72 -7.17
CA ALA A 151 4.91 -9.72 -8.01
C ALA A 151 5.64 -8.65 -7.20
N CYS A 152 5.08 -8.19 -6.08
CA CYS A 152 5.69 -7.13 -5.29
C CYS A 152 6.99 -7.59 -4.62
N THR A 153 7.87 -6.63 -4.36
CA THR A 153 9.18 -6.91 -3.78
C THR A 153 9.23 -6.51 -2.32
N ILE A 154 10.11 -7.15 -1.56
CA ILE A 154 10.27 -6.85 -0.13
C ILE A 154 10.73 -5.41 0.09
N GLY A 155 11.57 -4.86 -0.79
CA GLY A 155 11.97 -3.45 -0.68
C GLY A 155 10.79 -2.51 -0.85
N GLY A 156 9.86 -2.82 -1.75
CA GLY A 156 8.62 -2.08 -1.89
C GLY A 156 7.73 -2.21 -0.66
N ASN A 157 7.64 -3.43 -0.09
CA ASN A 157 6.88 -3.66 1.14
C ASN A 157 7.44 -2.81 2.29
N VAL A 158 8.76 -2.72 2.40
CA VAL A 158 9.42 -1.88 3.41
C VAL A 158 9.08 -0.40 3.15
N ALA A 159 9.16 0.05 1.90
CA ALA A 159 8.91 1.45 1.56
C ALA A 159 7.47 1.87 1.90
N GLU A 160 6.49 0.97 1.69
CA GLU A 160 5.07 1.30 1.90
C GLU A 160 4.53 0.84 3.24
N ASN A 161 5.26 0.03 4.01
CA ASN A 161 4.74 -0.68 5.19
C ASN A 161 3.51 -1.52 4.80
N SER A 162 3.69 -2.37 3.80
CA SER A 162 2.59 -3.13 3.18
C SER A 162 1.86 -4.03 4.17
N GLY A 163 0.56 -4.19 3.95
CA GLY A 163 -0.30 -5.07 4.71
C GLY A 163 -0.78 -6.26 3.89
N GLY A 164 -1.88 -6.87 4.31
CA GLY A 164 -2.44 -8.05 3.65
C GLY A 164 -3.49 -8.73 4.51
N VAL A 165 -4.03 -9.82 3.99
CA VAL A 165 -5.16 -10.54 4.61
C VAL A 165 -4.81 -11.04 6.02
N HIS A 166 -3.61 -11.55 6.21
CA HIS A 166 -3.22 -12.19 7.48
C HIS A 166 -2.50 -11.24 8.44
N CYS A 167 -2.39 -9.96 8.08
CA CYS A 167 -1.71 -8.97 8.94
C CYS A 167 -2.51 -8.66 10.21
N LEU A 168 -3.82 -8.93 10.23
CA LEU A 168 -4.62 -8.83 11.45
C LEU A 168 -4.00 -9.64 12.59
N LYS A 169 -3.59 -10.88 12.32
CA LYS A 169 -3.02 -11.76 13.34
C LYS A 169 -1.50 -11.61 13.45
N TYR A 170 -0.82 -11.47 12.32
CA TYR A 170 0.63 -11.61 12.27
C TYR A 170 1.38 -10.28 12.11
N GLY A 171 0.65 -9.19 11.94
CA GLY A 171 1.25 -7.85 11.85
C GLY A 171 1.63 -7.44 10.44
N LEU A 172 1.83 -6.15 10.28
CA LEU A 172 2.25 -5.50 9.03
C LEU A 172 3.76 -5.70 8.83
N THR A 173 4.27 -5.16 7.75
CA THR A 173 5.72 -5.18 7.45
C THR A 173 6.54 -4.66 8.63
N VAL A 174 6.11 -3.55 9.28
CA VAL A 174 6.87 -2.96 10.40
C VAL A 174 7.03 -3.92 11.57
N HIS A 175 6.11 -4.87 11.76
CA HIS A 175 6.19 -5.83 12.86
C HIS A 175 7.05 -7.05 12.50
N ASN A 176 7.40 -7.21 11.23
CA ASN A 176 8.03 -8.43 10.73
C ASN A 176 9.40 -8.20 10.11
N VAL A 177 9.89 -6.97 10.09
CA VAL A 177 11.24 -6.63 9.63
C VAL A 177 12.11 -6.36 10.85
N MET A 178 13.28 -6.98 10.91
CA MET A 178 14.20 -6.85 12.04
C MET A 178 15.33 -5.87 11.75
N ARG A 179 15.74 -5.74 10.48
CA ARG A 179 16.88 -4.91 10.11
C ARG A 179 16.76 -4.52 8.64
N VAL A 180 17.20 -3.29 8.32
CA VAL A 180 17.45 -2.89 6.95
C VAL A 180 18.86 -2.35 6.83
N ARG A 181 19.46 -2.59 5.67
CA ARG A 181 20.71 -1.99 5.23
C ARG A 181 20.35 -1.06 4.08
N ALA A 182 20.90 0.15 4.08
CA ALA A 182 20.46 1.17 3.13
C ALA A 182 21.61 2.10 2.77
N VAL A 183 21.46 2.79 1.62
CA VAL A 183 22.40 3.82 1.17
C VAL A 183 21.71 5.17 1.34
N THR A 184 22.34 6.07 2.10
CA THR A 184 21.83 7.44 2.34
C THR A 184 22.14 8.33 1.14
N ILE A 185 21.55 9.54 1.14
CA ILE A 185 21.81 10.52 0.07
C ILE A 185 23.29 10.93 0.02
N ASP A 186 24.05 10.74 1.09
CA ASP A 186 25.47 10.98 1.11
C ASP A 186 26.30 9.87 0.46
N GLY A 187 25.63 8.78 0.06
CA GLY A 187 26.31 7.62 -0.50
C GLY A 187 26.88 6.69 0.55
N GLU A 188 26.52 6.90 1.82
CA GLU A 188 27.02 6.09 2.93
C GLU A 188 26.09 4.92 3.20
N VAL A 189 26.65 3.77 3.57
CA VAL A 189 25.87 2.61 3.96
C VAL A 189 25.54 2.70 5.45
N VAL A 190 24.28 2.50 5.79
CA VAL A 190 23.80 2.48 7.17
C VAL A 190 22.98 1.23 7.42
N GLU A 191 22.89 0.82 8.69
CA GLU A 191 22.02 -0.28 9.10
C GLU A 191 21.14 0.20 10.24
N PHE A 192 19.84 -0.10 10.15
CA PHE A 192 18.86 0.19 11.20
C PHE A 192 18.21 -1.12 11.62
N GLY A 193 18.07 -1.30 12.95
CA GLY A 193 17.63 -2.57 13.49
C GLY A 193 18.80 -3.47 13.79
N SER A 194 18.54 -4.73 14.12
CA SER A 194 19.59 -5.70 14.40
C SER A 194 19.08 -7.12 14.16
N LEU A 195 19.97 -8.08 14.31
CA LEU A 195 19.60 -9.50 14.28
C LEU A 195 19.08 -10.00 15.63
N ALA A 196 19.22 -9.17 16.69
CA ALA A 196 18.68 -9.47 18.01
C ALA A 196 17.28 -8.91 18.15
N LEU A 197 16.55 -9.37 19.16
CA LEU A 197 15.16 -8.96 19.38
C LEU A 197 15.01 -7.50 19.81
N ASP A 198 16.02 -6.97 20.47
CA ASP A 198 16.02 -5.59 20.96
C ASP A 198 17.18 -4.80 20.37
N MET A 199 17.02 -3.49 20.32
CA MET A 199 18.10 -2.59 19.94
C MET A 199 18.00 -1.31 20.77
N PRO A 200 19.13 -0.72 21.13
CA PRO A 200 19.13 0.51 21.92
C PRO A 200 18.90 1.73 21.02
N GLY A 201 18.52 2.82 21.65
CA GLY A 201 18.41 4.11 21.02
C GLY A 201 17.06 4.35 20.36
N LEU A 202 17.02 5.27 19.42
CA LEU A 202 15.80 5.62 18.69
C LEU A 202 15.49 4.53 17.66
N ASP A 203 14.21 4.27 17.48
CA ASP A 203 13.75 3.22 16.54
C ASP A 203 13.76 3.76 15.10
N LEU A 204 14.95 3.91 14.54
CA LEU A 204 15.10 4.37 13.16
C LEU A 204 14.66 3.31 12.14
N LEU A 205 14.62 2.05 12.56
CA LEU A 205 14.05 1.00 11.70
C LEU A 205 12.58 1.28 11.42
N ALA A 206 11.79 1.59 12.44
CA ALA A 206 10.39 1.93 12.25
C ALA A 206 10.21 3.20 11.42
N VAL A 207 11.12 4.17 11.57
CA VAL A 207 11.10 5.40 10.75
C VAL A 207 11.35 5.07 9.28
N MET A 208 12.23 4.12 9.00
CA MET A 208 12.58 3.73 7.62
C MET A 208 11.42 2.97 6.94
N ILE A 209 10.70 2.14 7.70
CA ILE A 209 9.60 1.35 7.15
C ILE A 209 8.39 2.27 6.95
N GLY A 210 7.87 2.32 5.72
CA GLY A 210 6.81 3.23 5.35
C GLY A 210 7.30 4.61 4.93
N SER A 211 8.61 4.75 4.70
CA SER A 211 9.20 6.05 4.31
C SER A 211 9.14 6.33 2.81
N GLU A 212 8.60 5.41 2.03
CA GLU A 212 8.31 5.62 0.60
C GLU A 212 9.52 6.11 -0.22
N GLY A 213 10.72 5.63 0.14
CA GLY A 213 11.92 5.99 -0.59
C GLY A 213 12.43 7.40 -0.33
N MET A 214 11.87 8.08 0.69
CA MET A 214 12.24 9.47 0.98
C MET A 214 13.49 9.64 1.85
N PHE A 215 13.93 8.57 2.52
CA PHE A 215 14.99 8.70 3.54
C PHE A 215 16.29 8.02 3.14
N ALA A 216 16.22 6.88 2.46
CA ALA A 216 17.40 6.14 2.00
C ALA A 216 16.98 5.09 0.98
N ILE A 217 17.93 4.46 0.34
CA ILE A 217 17.68 3.40 -0.64
C ILE A 217 18.06 2.07 0.00
N VAL A 218 17.06 1.24 0.29
CA VAL A 218 17.26 -0.04 0.98
C VAL A 218 17.94 -1.04 0.04
N THR A 219 19.02 -1.67 0.51
CA THR A 219 19.80 -2.65 -0.27
C THR A 219 19.79 -4.05 0.32
N GLU A 220 19.28 -4.21 1.55
CA GLU A 220 19.14 -5.53 2.18
C GLU A 220 18.11 -5.45 3.30
N VAL A 221 17.32 -6.51 3.46
CA VAL A 221 16.26 -6.59 4.48
C VAL A 221 16.38 -7.91 5.22
N THR A 222 16.33 -7.88 6.55
CA THR A 222 16.20 -9.08 7.37
C THR A 222 14.78 -9.13 7.92
N VAL A 223 14.07 -10.21 7.61
CA VAL A 223 12.68 -10.39 8.04
C VAL A 223 12.56 -11.51 9.05
N ARG A 224 11.53 -11.43 9.86
CA ARG A 224 11.14 -12.47 10.82
C ARG A 224 10.32 -13.53 10.08
N LEU A 225 10.62 -14.79 10.35
CA LEU A 225 9.85 -15.93 9.85
C LEU A 225 9.10 -16.57 11.00
N ILE A 226 7.94 -17.14 10.73
CA ILE A 226 7.18 -17.86 11.76
C ILE A 226 6.87 -19.28 11.28
N PRO A 227 6.59 -20.22 12.20
CA PRO A 227 6.19 -21.56 11.82
C PRO A 227 4.87 -21.52 11.05
N LYS A 228 4.78 -22.35 10.02
CA LYS A 228 3.55 -22.47 9.25
C LYS A 228 2.46 -23.08 10.14
N PRO A 229 1.24 -22.52 10.17
CA PRO A 229 0.17 -23.11 10.99
C PRO A 229 -0.14 -24.54 10.55
N GLN A 230 -0.48 -25.40 11.50
CA GLN A 230 -0.77 -26.81 11.21
C GLN A 230 -2.02 -26.96 10.35
N THR A 231 -3.03 -26.11 10.57
CA THR A 231 -4.27 -26.13 9.82
C THR A 231 -4.93 -24.76 9.79
N ALA A 232 -5.88 -24.59 8.88
CA ALA A 232 -6.68 -23.39 8.78
C ALA A 232 -8.10 -23.78 8.32
N GLN A 233 -9.09 -23.04 8.78
CA GLN A 233 -10.48 -23.26 8.40
C GLN A 233 -11.17 -21.92 8.24
N LEU A 234 -12.07 -21.82 7.27
CA LEU A 234 -12.74 -20.57 6.91
C LEU A 234 -14.23 -20.66 7.14
N VAL A 235 -14.79 -19.63 7.77
CA VAL A 235 -16.23 -19.43 7.90
C VAL A 235 -16.65 -18.34 6.93
N MET A 236 -17.64 -18.61 6.09
CA MET A 236 -18.26 -17.63 5.20
C MET A 236 -19.65 -17.33 5.74
N ALA A 237 -19.93 -16.05 6.05
CA ALA A 237 -21.19 -15.63 6.64
C ALA A 237 -21.84 -14.55 5.81
N SER A 238 -23.16 -14.69 5.56
CA SER A 238 -23.97 -13.74 4.82
C SER A 238 -24.77 -12.85 5.77
N PHE A 239 -24.95 -11.57 5.39
CA PHE A 239 -25.76 -10.62 6.16
C PHE A 239 -26.71 -9.89 5.22
N ASP A 240 -27.89 -9.54 5.74
CA ASP A 240 -28.90 -8.79 4.96
C ASP A 240 -28.74 -7.26 5.09
N ASP A 241 -27.67 -6.83 5.76
CA ASP A 241 -27.40 -5.41 6.02
C ASP A 241 -25.89 -5.25 6.25
N VAL A 242 -25.28 -4.27 5.57
CA VAL A 242 -23.83 -4.02 5.72
C VAL A 242 -23.46 -3.57 7.13
N VAL A 243 -24.36 -2.85 7.82
CA VAL A 243 -24.12 -2.40 9.19
C VAL A 243 -24.01 -3.60 10.12
N LYS A 244 -24.90 -4.59 9.97
CA LYS A 244 -24.81 -5.83 10.76
C LYS A 244 -23.49 -6.56 10.52
N GLY A 245 -23.03 -6.60 9.26
CA GLY A 245 -21.72 -7.18 8.94
C GLY A 245 -20.59 -6.49 9.67
N GLY A 246 -20.60 -5.15 9.67
CA GLY A 246 -19.59 -4.36 10.39
C GLY A 246 -19.64 -4.58 11.90
N GLU A 247 -20.85 -4.65 12.46
CA GLU A 247 -21.01 -4.93 13.89
C GLU A 247 -20.49 -6.33 14.25
N ALA A 248 -20.71 -7.31 13.37
CA ALA A 248 -20.21 -8.67 13.59
C ALA A 248 -18.67 -8.70 13.60
N VAL A 249 -18.02 -7.92 12.73
CA VAL A 249 -16.56 -7.77 12.73
C VAL A 249 -16.07 -7.27 14.10
N ALA A 250 -16.66 -6.18 14.57
CA ALA A 250 -16.27 -5.59 15.86
C ALA A 250 -16.53 -6.58 17.01
N ALA A 251 -17.63 -7.33 16.95
CA ALA A 251 -17.99 -8.29 17.98
C ALA A 251 -17.04 -9.50 18.04
N ILE A 252 -16.57 -9.98 16.87
CA ILE A 252 -15.58 -11.07 16.84
C ILE A 252 -14.31 -10.61 17.56
N ILE A 253 -13.82 -9.41 17.23
CA ILE A 253 -12.62 -8.88 17.86
C ILE A 253 -12.84 -8.68 19.37
N ALA A 254 -14.00 -8.12 19.75
CA ALA A 254 -14.34 -7.87 21.17
C ALA A 254 -14.44 -9.16 21.98
N SER A 255 -14.74 -10.29 21.34
CA SER A 255 -14.86 -11.59 22.03
C SER A 255 -13.50 -12.20 22.40
N GLY A 256 -12.39 -11.56 21.97
CA GLY A 256 -11.05 -12.06 22.26
C GLY A 256 -10.48 -12.99 21.20
N ILE A 257 -11.23 -13.27 20.14
CA ILE A 257 -10.71 -14.05 19.03
C ILE A 257 -9.77 -13.17 18.21
N ILE A 258 -8.66 -13.74 17.76
CA ILE A 258 -7.75 -13.08 16.82
C ILE A 258 -7.79 -13.91 15.52
N PRO A 259 -8.71 -13.60 14.61
CA PRO A 259 -8.79 -14.36 13.35
C PRO A 259 -7.49 -14.26 12.55
N ALA A 260 -7.16 -15.30 11.82
CA ALA A 260 -6.02 -15.27 10.90
C ALA A 260 -6.30 -14.25 9.79
N GLY A 261 -7.55 -14.17 9.33
CA GLY A 261 -8.00 -13.17 8.37
C GLY A 261 -9.48 -12.88 8.60
N LEU A 262 -9.89 -11.66 8.31
CA LEU A 262 -11.28 -11.23 8.48
C LEU A 262 -11.59 -10.20 7.41
N GLU A 263 -12.25 -10.65 6.34
CA GLU A 263 -12.46 -9.88 5.11
C GLU A 263 -13.95 -9.67 4.86
N MET A 264 -14.28 -8.57 4.19
CA MET A 264 -15.68 -8.27 3.87
C MET A 264 -15.81 -7.88 2.40
N MET A 265 -16.94 -8.31 1.80
CA MET A 265 -17.36 -7.88 0.46
C MET A 265 -18.79 -7.40 0.54
N ASP A 266 -19.10 -6.27 -0.12
CA ASP A 266 -20.50 -5.85 -0.24
C ASP A 266 -21.18 -6.57 -1.42
N LYS A 267 -22.49 -6.33 -1.61
CA LYS A 267 -23.26 -7.03 -2.65
C LYS A 267 -22.70 -6.78 -4.06
N PRO A 268 -22.41 -5.52 -4.49
CA PRO A 268 -21.85 -5.34 -5.82
C PRO A 268 -20.50 -6.05 -6.01
N ALA A 269 -19.65 -6.06 -5.00
CA ALA A 269 -18.36 -6.76 -5.07
C ALA A 269 -18.60 -8.27 -5.18
N THR A 270 -19.52 -8.82 -4.39
CA THR A 270 -19.85 -10.24 -4.43
C THR A 270 -20.37 -10.65 -5.81
N GLN A 271 -21.25 -9.83 -6.40
CA GLN A 271 -21.77 -10.11 -7.76
C GLN A 271 -20.65 -10.13 -8.79
N ALA A 272 -19.73 -9.16 -8.70
CA ALA A 272 -18.60 -9.07 -9.64
C ALA A 272 -17.69 -10.30 -9.52
N VAL A 273 -17.31 -10.66 -8.29
CA VAL A 273 -16.37 -11.78 -8.10
C VAL A 273 -17.04 -13.13 -8.39
N GLU A 274 -18.33 -13.28 -8.10
CA GLU A 274 -19.04 -14.54 -8.40
C GLU A 274 -19.14 -14.77 -9.90
N ALA A 275 -19.41 -13.72 -10.67
CA ALA A 275 -19.42 -13.80 -12.13
C ALA A 275 -18.07 -14.20 -12.71
N PHE A 276 -16.99 -13.89 -11.98
CA PHE A 276 -15.61 -14.18 -12.41
C PHE A 276 -15.14 -15.56 -11.94
N THR A 277 -15.42 -15.92 -10.67
CA THR A 277 -14.79 -17.10 -10.03
C THR A 277 -15.74 -18.30 -9.86
N HIS A 278 -17.06 -18.07 -9.84
CA HIS A 278 -18.06 -19.13 -9.62
C HIS A 278 -17.79 -19.91 -8.32
N ALA A 279 -17.52 -19.15 -7.24
CA ALA A 279 -17.15 -19.74 -5.94
C ALA A 279 -18.35 -20.19 -5.11
N GLY A 280 -19.58 -19.83 -5.52
CA GLY A 280 -20.79 -20.21 -4.81
C GLY A 280 -21.22 -19.22 -3.73
N TYR A 281 -20.89 -17.94 -3.89
CA TYR A 281 -21.29 -16.91 -2.94
C TYR A 281 -22.79 -16.64 -2.99
N ASP A 282 -23.33 -16.21 -1.86
CA ASP A 282 -24.72 -15.83 -1.70
C ASP A 282 -24.97 -14.47 -2.38
N LEU A 283 -25.58 -14.49 -3.56
CA LEU A 283 -25.81 -13.27 -4.35
C LEU A 283 -26.91 -12.37 -3.78
N ASP A 284 -27.72 -12.88 -2.83
CA ASP A 284 -28.74 -12.08 -2.16
C ASP A 284 -28.20 -11.31 -0.97
N ALA A 285 -27.04 -11.69 -0.45
CA ALA A 285 -26.45 -11.05 0.73
C ALA A 285 -26.05 -9.61 0.43
N LYS A 286 -26.30 -8.72 1.39
CA LYS A 286 -25.82 -7.33 1.32
C LYS A 286 -24.33 -7.24 1.70
N ALA A 287 -23.87 -8.16 2.54
CA ALA A 287 -22.47 -8.28 2.93
C ALA A 287 -22.11 -9.73 3.14
N ILE A 288 -20.89 -10.10 2.77
CA ILE A 288 -20.33 -11.42 3.06
C ILE A 288 -19.05 -11.21 3.85
N LEU A 289 -18.90 -11.91 4.98
CA LEU A 289 -17.67 -11.98 5.76
C LEU A 289 -16.97 -13.30 5.49
N LEU A 290 -15.65 -13.25 5.35
CA LEU A 290 -14.76 -14.39 5.29
C LEU A 290 -13.89 -14.35 6.54
N CYS A 291 -14.09 -15.31 7.45
CA CYS A 291 -13.44 -15.33 8.76
C CYS A 291 -12.58 -16.59 8.86
N GLU A 292 -11.28 -16.43 8.93
CA GLU A 292 -10.36 -17.57 8.98
C GLU A 292 -9.75 -17.73 10.36
N SER A 293 -9.68 -19.00 10.81
CA SER A 293 -8.91 -19.41 11.98
C SER A 293 -7.75 -20.28 11.52
N ASP A 294 -6.57 -20.10 12.09
CA ASP A 294 -5.42 -20.96 11.85
C ASP A 294 -4.71 -21.29 13.17
N GLY A 295 -3.97 -22.39 13.16
CA GLY A 295 -3.23 -22.83 14.33
C GLY A 295 -3.20 -24.35 14.43
N THR A 296 -3.23 -24.89 15.65
CA THR A 296 -3.39 -26.32 15.86
C THR A 296 -4.85 -26.73 15.56
N PRO A 297 -5.09 -28.01 15.26
CA PRO A 297 -6.47 -28.45 15.03
C PRO A 297 -7.43 -28.11 16.19
N GLU A 298 -6.95 -28.19 17.44
CA GLU A 298 -7.75 -27.90 18.62
C GLU A 298 -8.10 -26.42 18.72
N GLU A 299 -7.12 -25.54 18.48
CA GLU A 299 -7.33 -24.09 18.48
C GLU A 299 -8.35 -23.71 17.41
N VAL A 300 -8.16 -24.24 16.20
CA VAL A 300 -9.03 -23.92 15.07
C VAL A 300 -10.46 -24.39 15.36
N ALA A 301 -10.63 -25.62 15.87
CA ALA A 301 -11.97 -26.15 16.17
C ALA A 301 -12.69 -25.26 17.20
N GLU A 302 -12.00 -24.84 18.24
CA GLU A 302 -12.57 -23.99 19.29
C GLU A 302 -12.94 -22.60 18.75
N GLU A 303 -12.04 -21.98 17.99
CA GLU A 303 -12.30 -20.65 17.43
C GLU A 303 -13.44 -20.65 16.42
N ILE A 304 -13.55 -21.71 15.59
CA ILE A 304 -14.65 -21.81 14.60
C ILE A 304 -15.99 -21.83 15.33
N VAL A 305 -16.10 -22.59 16.44
CA VAL A 305 -17.33 -22.63 17.22
C VAL A 305 -17.68 -21.25 17.76
N ARG A 306 -16.69 -20.54 18.32
CA ARG A 306 -16.89 -19.20 18.89
C ARG A 306 -17.24 -18.17 17.81
N MET A 307 -16.55 -18.18 16.69
CA MET A 307 -16.83 -17.25 15.58
C MET A 307 -18.23 -17.46 15.04
N THR A 308 -18.61 -18.72 14.85
CA THR A 308 -19.94 -19.07 14.33
C THR A 308 -21.02 -18.55 15.27
N ALA A 309 -20.85 -18.70 16.59
CA ALA A 309 -21.80 -18.22 17.58
C ALA A 309 -21.96 -16.70 17.51
N VAL A 310 -20.83 -15.95 17.43
CA VAL A 310 -20.85 -14.49 17.32
C VAL A 310 -21.56 -14.04 16.04
N LEU A 311 -21.26 -14.69 14.93
CA LEU A 311 -21.87 -14.36 13.64
C LEU A 311 -23.38 -14.55 13.66
N ARG A 312 -23.88 -15.66 14.24
CA ARG A 312 -25.31 -15.91 14.39
C ARG A 312 -25.95 -14.84 15.28
N GLU A 313 -25.34 -14.54 16.40
CA GLU A 313 -25.84 -13.56 17.36
C GLU A 313 -25.99 -12.17 16.72
N HIS A 314 -25.17 -11.86 15.73
CA HIS A 314 -25.20 -10.57 15.05
C HIS A 314 -25.95 -10.60 13.71
N GLY A 315 -26.77 -11.63 13.50
CA GLY A 315 -27.72 -11.62 12.41
C GLY A 315 -27.26 -12.24 11.10
N ALA A 316 -26.26 -13.11 11.13
CA ALA A 316 -25.87 -13.83 9.92
C ALA A 316 -27.06 -14.65 9.41
N THR A 317 -27.40 -14.49 8.14
CA THR A 317 -28.52 -15.19 7.50
C THR A 317 -28.12 -16.55 6.95
N ARG A 318 -26.84 -16.76 6.71
CA ARG A 318 -26.31 -18.02 6.21
C ARG A 318 -24.86 -18.13 6.67
N ILE A 319 -24.49 -19.33 7.14
CA ILE A 319 -23.11 -19.61 7.58
C ILE A 319 -22.66 -20.91 6.93
N GLN A 320 -21.48 -20.89 6.31
CA GLN A 320 -20.83 -22.08 5.75
C GLN A 320 -19.42 -22.16 6.29
N VAL A 321 -19.05 -23.34 6.78
CA VAL A 321 -17.70 -23.61 7.29
C VAL A 321 -16.99 -24.51 6.28
N SER A 322 -15.76 -24.17 5.90
CA SER A 322 -15.01 -25.00 4.96
C SER A 322 -14.72 -26.38 5.54
N ARG A 323 -14.98 -27.43 4.76
CA ARG A 323 -14.84 -28.82 5.18
C ARG A 323 -13.46 -29.38 4.90
N ASN A 324 -12.71 -28.73 3.98
CA ASN A 324 -11.39 -29.19 3.56
C ASN A 324 -10.64 -28.02 2.91
N GLU A 325 -9.39 -28.26 2.58
CA GLU A 325 -8.51 -27.22 2.00
C GLU A 325 -9.03 -26.72 0.64
N HIS A 326 -9.55 -27.63 -0.18
CA HIS A 326 -10.10 -27.24 -1.50
C HIS A 326 -11.24 -26.23 -1.34
N GLU A 327 -12.15 -26.49 -0.40
CA GLU A 327 -13.30 -25.61 -0.12
C GLU A 327 -12.83 -24.28 0.48
N ARG A 328 -11.84 -24.32 1.37
CA ARG A 328 -11.26 -23.10 1.96
C ARG A 328 -10.71 -22.20 0.84
N LEU A 329 -9.93 -22.77 -0.07
CA LEU A 329 -9.36 -22.01 -1.18
C LEU A 329 -10.44 -21.50 -2.13
N ARG A 330 -11.49 -22.26 -2.35
CA ARG A 330 -12.63 -21.81 -3.17
C ARG A 330 -13.31 -20.59 -2.53
N PHE A 331 -13.53 -20.60 -1.22
CA PHE A 331 -14.13 -19.45 -0.52
C PHE A 331 -13.23 -18.20 -0.64
N TRP A 332 -11.91 -18.37 -0.59
CA TRP A 332 -10.97 -17.26 -0.74
C TRP A 332 -10.88 -16.74 -2.17
N SER A 333 -11.23 -17.54 -3.17
CA SER A 333 -10.95 -17.22 -4.57
C SER A 333 -11.58 -15.90 -5.02
N GLY A 334 -12.80 -15.60 -4.57
CA GLY A 334 -13.44 -14.34 -4.92
C GLY A 334 -12.69 -13.15 -4.37
N ARG A 335 -12.31 -13.22 -3.10
CA ARG A 335 -11.57 -12.11 -2.46
C ARG A 335 -10.24 -11.85 -3.17
N LYS A 336 -9.53 -12.91 -3.52
CA LYS A 336 -8.24 -12.80 -4.20
C LYS A 336 -8.37 -12.25 -5.63
N ASN A 337 -9.53 -12.43 -6.24
CA ASN A 337 -9.78 -12.02 -7.62
C ASN A 337 -10.64 -10.75 -7.71
N ALA A 338 -10.77 -9.99 -6.63
CA ALA A 338 -11.63 -8.80 -6.60
C ALA A 338 -11.20 -7.74 -7.62
N PHE A 339 -9.90 -7.48 -7.73
CA PHE A 339 -9.41 -6.47 -8.67
C PHE A 339 -9.64 -6.89 -10.14
N PRO A 340 -9.24 -8.10 -10.56
CA PRO A 340 -9.59 -8.55 -11.92
C PRO A 340 -11.10 -8.55 -12.18
N ALA A 341 -11.91 -8.92 -11.18
CA ALA A 341 -13.37 -8.93 -11.35
C ALA A 341 -13.92 -7.51 -11.58
N ALA A 342 -13.41 -6.52 -10.83
CA ALA A 342 -13.78 -5.12 -11.02
C ALA A 342 -13.45 -4.66 -12.43
N GLY A 343 -12.30 -5.06 -12.95
CA GLY A 343 -11.87 -4.72 -14.31
C GLY A 343 -12.78 -5.27 -15.42
N ARG A 344 -13.63 -6.24 -15.10
CA ARG A 344 -14.61 -6.76 -16.07
C ARG A 344 -15.88 -5.94 -16.13
N ILE A 345 -16.15 -5.13 -15.12
CA ILE A 345 -17.38 -4.33 -15.07
C ILE A 345 -17.14 -2.84 -15.29
N SER A 346 -15.89 -2.41 -15.24
CA SER A 346 -15.52 -1.02 -15.53
C SER A 346 -14.13 -1.01 -16.14
N ALA A 347 -13.92 -0.11 -17.10
CA ALA A 347 -12.61 0.04 -17.75
C ALA A 347 -11.53 0.46 -16.73
N ASP A 348 -11.92 1.31 -15.81
CA ASP A 348 -11.01 1.85 -14.82
C ASP A 348 -11.65 1.80 -13.43
N TYR A 349 -10.82 1.77 -12.41
CA TYR A 349 -11.27 1.94 -11.03
C TYR A 349 -10.19 2.68 -10.24
N TYR A 350 -10.65 3.43 -9.24
CA TYR A 350 -9.80 4.22 -8.36
C TYR A 350 -9.93 3.60 -6.97
N CYS A 351 -8.86 2.99 -6.48
CA CYS A 351 -8.87 2.24 -5.22
C CYS A 351 -8.42 3.12 -4.07
N MET A 352 -9.29 3.30 -3.08
CA MET A 352 -8.92 4.03 -1.88
C MET A 352 -8.39 3.06 -0.82
N ASP A 353 -7.82 3.62 0.26
CA ASP A 353 -7.07 2.82 1.23
C ASP A 353 -7.17 3.43 2.64
N GLY A 354 -8.26 4.10 2.95
CA GLY A 354 -8.45 4.68 4.28
C GLY A 354 -8.67 3.61 5.33
N THR A 355 -8.39 3.96 6.57
CA THR A 355 -8.60 3.04 7.70
C THR A 355 -9.54 3.68 8.70
N VAL A 356 -10.39 2.88 9.34
CA VAL A 356 -11.30 3.33 10.40
C VAL A 356 -11.26 2.38 11.58
N PRO A 357 -11.60 2.85 12.78
CA PRO A 357 -11.87 1.91 13.87
C PRO A 357 -12.96 0.93 13.45
N ARG A 358 -12.83 -0.33 13.85
CA ARG A 358 -13.75 -1.41 13.40
C ARG A 358 -15.23 -1.06 13.59
N ARG A 359 -15.56 -0.37 14.69
CA ARG A 359 -16.96 0.02 14.98
C ARG A 359 -17.51 1.03 13.94
N ALA A 360 -16.64 1.69 13.18
CA ALA A 360 -17.03 2.66 12.17
C ALA A 360 -17.20 2.08 10.77
N ILE A 361 -16.96 0.78 10.60
CA ILE A 361 -17.05 0.13 9.28
C ILE A 361 -18.47 0.31 8.69
N GLY A 362 -19.49 -0.05 9.45
CA GLY A 362 -20.88 0.10 8.99
C GLY A 362 -21.23 1.53 8.65
N PRO A 363 -21.03 2.49 9.57
CA PRO A 363 -21.28 3.91 9.26
C PRO A 363 -20.52 4.43 8.04
N LEU A 364 -19.26 4.01 7.85
CA LEU A 364 -18.50 4.44 6.67
C LEU A 364 -19.12 3.87 5.38
N LEU A 365 -19.51 2.59 5.38
CA LEU A 365 -20.15 2.00 4.20
C LEU A 365 -21.44 2.73 3.85
N ALA A 366 -22.23 3.10 4.86
CA ALA A 366 -23.44 3.90 4.63
C ALA A 366 -23.12 5.27 4.03
N ARG A 367 -22.02 5.88 4.48
CA ARG A 367 -21.58 7.18 3.93
C ARG A 367 -21.13 7.01 2.48
N ILE A 368 -20.41 5.93 2.15
CA ILE A 368 -19.96 5.66 0.78
C ILE A 368 -21.18 5.55 -0.15
N GLU A 369 -22.25 4.87 0.28
CA GLU A 369 -23.47 4.75 -0.51
C GLU A 369 -24.10 6.12 -0.81
N GLN A 370 -24.08 7.03 0.15
CA GLN A 370 -24.54 8.41 -0.05
C GLN A 370 -23.66 9.14 -1.09
N LEU A 371 -22.35 8.93 -1.00
CA LEU A 371 -21.39 9.55 -1.92
C LEU A 371 -21.53 8.99 -3.34
N GLU A 372 -21.85 7.71 -3.52
CA GLU A 372 -22.17 7.15 -4.83
C GLU A 372 -23.28 7.93 -5.51
N THR A 373 -24.35 8.19 -4.76
CA THR A 373 -25.49 8.98 -5.26
C THR A 373 -25.04 10.39 -5.62
N ARG A 374 -24.26 11.02 -4.75
CA ARG A 374 -23.83 12.42 -4.93
C ARG A 374 -22.92 12.59 -6.13
N TYR A 375 -21.98 11.67 -6.32
CA TYR A 375 -21.00 11.77 -7.42
C TYR A 375 -21.45 11.09 -8.72
N GLY A 376 -22.53 10.30 -8.65
CA GLY A 376 -23.03 9.58 -9.82
C GLY A 376 -22.05 8.51 -10.31
N LEU A 377 -21.28 7.92 -9.40
CA LEU A 377 -20.31 6.87 -9.73
C LEU A 377 -20.56 5.68 -8.80
N ARG A 378 -20.44 4.48 -9.34
CA ARG A 378 -20.58 3.24 -8.57
C ARG A 378 -19.31 2.97 -7.78
N CYS A 379 -19.49 2.34 -6.64
CA CYS A 379 -18.36 1.89 -5.81
C CYS A 379 -18.60 0.44 -5.39
N ILE A 380 -17.56 -0.39 -5.43
CA ILE A 380 -17.64 -1.73 -4.87
C ILE A 380 -16.64 -1.82 -3.71
N ASN A 381 -17.02 -2.54 -2.65
CA ASN A 381 -16.23 -2.58 -1.42
C ASN A 381 -15.78 -4.00 -1.12
N VAL A 382 -14.46 -4.21 -1.08
CA VAL A 382 -13.84 -5.47 -0.72
C VAL A 382 -12.58 -5.14 0.07
N PHE A 383 -12.52 -5.53 1.36
CA PHE A 383 -11.52 -4.91 2.24
C PHE A 383 -11.17 -5.79 3.45
N HIS A 384 -10.09 -5.39 4.13
CA HIS A 384 -9.57 -6.03 5.35
C HIS A 384 -10.38 -5.57 6.54
N ALA A 385 -11.55 -6.20 6.77
CA ALA A 385 -12.47 -5.75 7.81
C ALA A 385 -11.86 -5.88 9.21
N GLY A 386 -11.05 -6.91 9.44
CA GLY A 386 -10.42 -7.11 10.74
C GLY A 386 -9.50 -5.98 11.16
N ASP A 387 -8.88 -5.31 10.20
CA ASP A 387 -7.99 -4.16 10.43
C ASP A 387 -8.74 -2.84 10.35
N GLY A 388 -9.93 -2.82 9.76
CA GLY A 388 -10.63 -1.58 9.43
C GLY A 388 -10.03 -0.87 8.21
N ASN A 389 -9.20 -1.55 7.44
CA ASN A 389 -8.54 -0.98 6.26
C ASN A 389 -9.45 -1.19 5.05
N MET A 390 -10.03 -0.11 4.56
CA MET A 390 -11.07 -0.11 3.55
C MET A 390 -10.48 0.02 2.15
N HIS A 391 -11.01 -0.75 1.21
CA HIS A 391 -10.61 -0.65 -0.20
C HIS A 391 -11.84 -0.42 -1.09
N PRO A 392 -12.49 0.75 -0.97
CA PRO A 392 -13.54 1.07 -1.94
C PRO A 392 -12.92 1.25 -3.32
N LEU A 393 -13.50 0.57 -4.32
CA LEU A 393 -13.11 0.68 -5.72
C LEU A 393 -14.14 1.55 -6.42
N ILE A 394 -13.80 2.79 -6.70
CA ILE A 394 -14.66 3.74 -7.40
C ILE A 394 -14.53 3.44 -8.89
N LEU A 395 -15.64 3.06 -9.53
CA LEU A 395 -15.65 2.66 -10.93
C LEU A 395 -15.86 3.88 -11.81
N TYR A 396 -15.01 4.05 -12.82
CA TYR A 396 -15.08 5.22 -13.69
C TYR A 396 -14.48 4.89 -15.05
N ASN A 397 -14.59 5.85 -15.98
CA ASN A 397 -13.99 5.76 -17.31
C ASN A 397 -12.96 6.89 -17.45
N ALA A 398 -11.69 6.53 -17.51
CA ALA A 398 -10.59 7.49 -17.60
C ALA A 398 -10.61 8.31 -18.89
N ASN A 399 -11.36 7.87 -19.91
CA ASN A 399 -11.55 8.65 -21.12
C ASN A 399 -12.52 9.83 -20.96
N UNK A 400 -13.27 10.03 -19.82
CA UNK A 400 -13.89 10.81 -19.51
C UNK A 400 -13.44 11.55 -18.63
N PRO A 401 -12.85 12.78 -18.91
CA PRO A 401 -12.20 13.63 -17.94
C PRO A 401 -13.08 14.08 -16.78
N ASP A 402 -14.35 14.23 -17.01
CA ASP A 402 -15.31 14.55 -15.96
C ASP A 402 -15.36 13.42 -14.92
N GLU A 403 -15.29 12.20 -15.37
CA GLU A 403 -15.30 11.07 -14.45
C GLU A 403 -14.00 10.92 -13.64
N UNK A 404 -13.00 11.11 -14.07
CA UNK A 404 -11.82 11.14 -13.49
C UNK A 404 -11.83 11.97 -12.38
N HIS A 405 -12.18 13.27 -12.70
CA HIS A 405 -12.26 14.32 -11.69
C HIS A 405 -13.26 13.98 -10.57
N ARG A 406 -14.44 13.50 -10.92
CA ARG A 406 -15.42 13.10 -9.90
C ARG A 406 -14.93 11.92 -9.05
N ALA A 407 -14.21 10.97 -9.67
CA ALA A 407 -13.66 9.83 -8.94
C ALA A 407 -12.60 10.30 -7.92
N GLU A 408 -11.75 11.24 -8.33
CA GLU A 408 -10.75 11.82 -7.42
C GLU A 408 -11.42 12.55 -6.25
N GLN A 409 -12.45 13.34 -6.53
CA GLN A 409 -13.18 14.06 -5.48
C GLN A 409 -13.89 13.08 -4.53
N PHE A 410 -14.50 12.05 -5.08
CA PHE A 410 -15.17 11.01 -4.31
C PHE A 410 -14.13 10.31 -3.41
N GLY A 411 -13.02 9.96 -3.94
CA GLY A 411 -11.94 9.36 -3.16
C GLY A 411 -11.47 10.26 -2.01
N UNK A 412 -11.27 11.30 -2.29
CA UNK A 412 -10.87 12.18 -1.40
C UNK A 412 -11.75 12.29 -0.30
N GLU A 413 -13.10 12.44 -0.60
CA GLU A 413 -14.10 12.58 0.47
C GLU A 413 -14.20 11.32 1.32
N ILE A 414 -14.03 10.14 0.74
CA ILE A 414 -13.98 8.89 1.52
C ILE A 414 -12.84 8.96 2.57
N LEU A 415 -11.66 9.43 2.17
CA LEU A 415 -10.54 9.51 3.11
C LEU A 415 -10.79 10.51 4.23
N GLU A 416 -11.43 11.62 3.91
CA GLU A 416 -11.81 12.60 4.95
C GLU A 416 -12.81 12.00 5.93
N CYS A 417 -13.76 11.20 5.43
CA CYS A 417 -14.69 10.48 6.30
C CYS A 417 -13.94 9.50 7.22
N CYS A 418 -12.91 8.83 6.69
CA CYS A 418 -12.08 7.94 7.52
C CYS A 418 -11.46 8.72 8.70
N VAL A 419 -10.92 9.91 8.42
CA VAL A 419 -10.35 10.77 9.47
C VAL A 419 -11.43 11.21 10.46
N GLU A 420 -12.61 11.62 9.97
CA GLU A 420 -13.73 12.00 10.83
C GLU A 420 -14.12 10.90 11.81
N PHE A 421 -14.06 9.66 11.35
CA PHE A 421 -14.37 8.48 12.18
C PHE A 421 -13.22 8.04 13.08
N GLY A 422 -12.09 8.78 13.06
CA GLY A 422 -10.95 8.49 13.95
C GLY A 422 -9.90 7.57 13.34
N GLY A 423 -9.91 7.51 12.05
CA GLY A 423 -8.97 6.67 11.33
C GLY A 423 -7.87 7.45 10.57
N UNK A 424 -7.29 6.90 9.47
CA UNK A 424 -6.22 7.35 8.78
C UNK A 424 -6.56 7.41 7.37
N VAL A 425 -5.65 8.16 6.70
CA VAL A 425 -5.89 8.28 5.26
C VAL A 425 -5.28 7.13 4.45
N THR A 426 -4.39 6.39 5.02
CA THR A 426 -3.80 5.23 4.34
C THR A 426 -3.60 4.11 5.36
N GLY A 427 -3.92 2.88 4.95
CA GLY A 427 -3.70 1.69 5.76
C GLY A 427 -2.44 0.93 5.36
N GLU A 428 -2.25 0.77 4.04
CA GLU A 428 -1.14 -0.06 3.56
C GLU A 428 -0.52 0.42 2.24
N HIS A 429 -1.22 1.28 1.46
CA HIS A 429 -0.73 1.69 0.15
C HIS A 429 0.30 2.81 0.22
N GLY A 430 0.33 3.57 1.31
CA GLY A 430 1.17 4.77 1.42
C GLY A 430 0.46 6.00 0.88
N VAL A 431 1.12 7.14 1.03
CA VAL A 431 0.58 8.46 0.66
C VAL A 431 0.94 8.82 -0.78
N GLY A 432 2.20 8.64 -1.18
CA GLY A 432 2.69 8.95 -2.51
C GLY A 432 2.33 10.36 -2.94
N ILE A 433 1.78 10.49 -4.16
CA ILE A 433 1.21 11.75 -4.63
C ILE A 433 -0.31 11.78 -4.42
N GLU A 434 -0.94 10.62 -4.33
CA GLU A 434 -2.39 10.47 -4.29
C GLU A 434 -3.03 11.16 -3.09
N LYS A 435 -2.45 10.97 -1.91
CA LYS A 435 -3.09 11.35 -0.65
C LYS A 435 -2.49 12.60 0.01
N LEU A 436 -1.66 13.36 -0.72
CA LEU A 436 -1.03 14.55 -0.16
C LEU A 436 -2.05 15.54 0.42
N ASN A 437 -3.14 15.79 -0.30
CA ASN A 437 -4.18 16.70 0.19
C ASN A 437 -4.89 16.16 1.43
N SER A 438 -5.12 14.85 1.46
CA SER A 438 -5.76 14.19 2.60
C SER A 438 -4.88 14.26 3.86
N MET A 439 -3.56 14.26 3.70
CA MET A 439 -2.63 14.48 4.81
C MET A 439 -2.84 15.86 5.47
N CYS A 440 -3.25 16.86 4.69
CA CYS A 440 -3.57 18.20 5.23
C CYS A 440 -4.79 18.16 6.15
N VAL A 441 -5.69 17.22 5.91
CA VAL A 441 -6.88 17.02 6.74
C VAL A 441 -6.53 16.28 8.03
N GLN A 442 -5.71 15.24 7.91
CA GLN A 442 -5.41 14.37 9.06
C GLN A 442 -4.43 15.00 10.05
N PHE A 443 -3.42 15.72 9.56
CA PHE A 443 -2.30 16.17 10.39
C PHE A 443 -2.25 17.68 10.54
N SER A 444 -2.02 18.13 11.76
CA SER A 444 -1.84 19.56 12.09
C SER A 444 -0.58 20.12 11.42
N PRO A 445 -0.48 21.45 11.29
CA PRO A 445 0.76 22.06 10.79
C PRO A 445 2.01 21.64 11.57
N GLN A 446 1.89 21.53 12.90
CA GLN A 446 3.01 21.14 13.77
C GLN A 446 3.47 19.72 13.49
N GLU A 447 2.53 18.80 13.30
CA GLU A 447 2.87 17.41 12.97
C GLU A 447 3.56 17.32 11.60
N ARG A 448 3.05 18.05 10.60
CA ARG A 448 3.68 18.08 9.28
C ARG A 448 5.07 18.69 9.30
N ASP A 449 5.28 19.72 10.15
CA ASP A 449 6.61 20.30 10.34
C ASP A 449 7.58 19.26 10.94
N ALA A 450 7.09 18.42 11.86
CA ALA A 450 7.91 17.35 12.42
C ALA A 450 8.28 16.31 11.34
N PHE A 451 7.33 15.93 10.47
CA PHE A 451 7.63 15.05 9.35
C PHE A 451 8.73 15.65 8.45
N PHE A 452 8.62 16.93 8.13
CA PHE A 452 9.66 17.60 7.32
C PHE A 452 10.99 17.68 8.03
N ALA A 453 11.00 17.84 9.36
CA ALA A 453 12.26 17.85 10.13
C ALA A 453 12.97 16.50 10.01
N VAL A 454 12.22 15.40 10.08
CA VAL A 454 12.79 14.05 9.91
C VAL A 454 13.29 13.89 8.46
N LYS A 455 12.49 14.31 7.49
CA LYS A 455 12.90 14.26 6.07
C LYS A 455 14.23 15.01 5.85
N ARG A 456 14.34 16.23 6.39
CA ARG A 456 15.55 17.03 6.24
C ARG A 456 16.77 16.41 6.94
N ALA A 457 16.55 15.68 8.03
CA ALA A 457 17.65 14.99 8.70
C ALA A 457 18.28 13.92 7.80
N PHE A 458 17.47 13.23 7.01
CA PHE A 458 17.97 12.19 6.08
C PHE A 458 18.38 12.77 4.72
N ASP A 459 17.70 13.80 4.26
CA ASP A 459 17.81 14.27 2.87
C ASP A 459 17.68 15.81 2.84
N PRO A 460 18.72 16.53 3.29
CA PRO A 460 18.61 17.98 3.45
C PRO A 460 18.33 18.75 2.16
N ALA A 461 18.80 18.25 1.01
CA ALA A 461 18.58 18.92 -0.27
C ALA A 461 17.25 18.50 -0.96
N GLY A 462 16.53 17.54 -0.39
CA GLY A 462 15.24 17.10 -0.95
C GLY A 462 15.36 16.40 -2.29
N LEU A 463 16.33 15.51 -2.44
CA LEU A 463 16.58 14.80 -3.70
C LEU A 463 15.98 13.39 -3.72
N LEU A 464 15.72 12.79 -2.56
CA LEU A 464 15.14 11.44 -2.50
C LEU A 464 13.62 11.51 -2.56
N ASN A 465 13.07 11.04 -3.64
CA ASN A 465 11.63 10.92 -3.91
C ASN A 465 10.86 12.19 -3.49
N PRO A 466 11.28 13.38 -3.97
CA PRO A 466 10.69 14.63 -3.52
C PRO A 466 9.24 14.81 -3.99
N ASP A 467 8.54 15.73 -3.31
CA ASP A 467 7.14 16.13 -3.60
C ASP A 467 6.13 15.01 -3.39
N LYS A 468 6.47 14.06 -2.53
CA LYS A 468 5.60 12.92 -2.18
C LYS A 468 5.57 12.74 -0.67
N GLY A 469 4.56 12.06 -0.18
CA GLY A 469 4.45 11.64 1.21
C GLY A 469 4.07 12.72 2.20
N ILE A 470 4.67 13.89 2.10
CA ILE A 470 4.47 14.98 3.07
C ILE A 470 4.05 16.25 2.31
N PRO A 471 2.85 16.79 2.54
CA PRO A 471 2.42 18.00 1.84
C PRO A 471 3.11 19.25 2.38
N THR A 472 3.44 20.17 1.47
CA THR A 472 4.02 21.46 1.87
C THR A 472 2.99 22.33 2.58
N ARG A 473 3.44 23.33 3.33
CA ARG A 473 2.54 24.31 3.97
C ARG A 473 1.69 25.04 2.92
N ALA A 474 2.29 25.39 1.78
CA ALA A 474 1.57 26.09 0.70
C ALA A 474 0.44 25.21 0.15
N ARG A 475 0.73 23.95 -0.10
CA ARG A 475 -0.29 23.01 -0.61
C ARG A 475 -1.48 22.89 0.34
N CYS A 476 -1.21 22.78 1.64
CA CYS A 476 -2.28 22.67 2.62
C CYS A 476 -3.07 23.98 2.78
N ALA A 477 -2.41 25.13 2.65
CA ALA A 477 -3.10 26.41 2.67
C ALA A 477 -4.04 26.56 1.48
N GLU A 478 -3.59 26.15 0.31
CA GLU A 478 -4.40 26.18 -0.91
C GLU A 478 -5.59 25.21 -0.81
N TYR A 479 -5.35 24.00 -0.35
CA TYR A 479 -6.40 23.00 -0.19
C TYR A 479 -7.45 23.46 0.81
N GLY A 480 -7.01 24.01 1.95
CA GLY A 480 -7.92 24.53 2.98
C GLY A 480 -8.77 25.70 2.52
N ARG A 481 -8.26 26.51 1.59
CA ARG A 481 -9.01 27.65 1.04
C ARG A 481 -10.08 27.22 0.05
N GLN A 482 -9.86 26.15 -0.65
CA GLN A 482 -10.76 25.68 -1.72
C GLN A 482 -11.77 24.64 -1.24
N HIS A 483 -11.50 24.02 -0.11
CA HIS A 483 -12.29 22.88 0.35
C HIS A 483 -13.53 23.34 1.11
N VAL A 484 -14.68 22.77 0.74
CA VAL A 484 -15.96 23.03 1.40
C VAL A 484 -16.29 21.84 2.30
N ARG A 485 -16.27 22.04 3.61
CA ARG A 485 -16.59 21.00 4.58
C ARG A 485 -18.02 21.15 5.07
N GLY A 486 -18.81 20.09 4.95
CA GLY A 486 -20.19 20.07 5.41
C GLY A 486 -21.03 21.19 4.81
N GLY A 487 -20.72 21.61 3.59
CA GLY A 487 -21.44 22.68 2.93
C GLY A 487 -20.97 24.08 3.30
N LEU A 488 -19.94 24.20 4.14
CA LEU A 488 -19.43 25.49 4.61
C LEU A 488 -18.04 25.75 4.05
N LEU A 489 -17.84 26.96 3.54
CA LEU A 489 -16.53 27.40 3.06
C LEU A 489 -15.68 27.88 4.24
N PRO A 490 -14.39 27.56 4.27
CA PRO A 490 -13.49 28.24 5.21
C PRO A 490 -13.50 29.74 4.91
N HIS A 491 -13.63 30.55 5.93
CA HIS A 491 -13.60 32.01 5.80
C HIS A 491 -14.60 32.53 4.75
N PRO A 492 -15.91 32.32 4.97
CA PRO A 492 -16.91 32.67 3.95
C PRO A 492 -16.98 34.16 3.65
N ASP A 493 -16.46 35.00 4.56
CA ASP A 493 -16.52 36.46 4.44
C ASP A 493 -15.40 37.05 3.57
N LEU A 494 -14.45 36.25 3.14
CA LEU A 494 -13.33 36.73 2.30
C LEU A 494 -13.68 36.65 0.82
N PRO A 495 -13.32 37.68 0.03
CA PRO A 495 -13.51 37.60 -1.42
C PRO A 495 -12.76 36.42 -2.02
N ARG A 496 -13.32 35.84 -3.06
CA ARG A 496 -12.74 34.72 -3.78
C ARG A 496 -12.61 35.10 -5.25
N PHE A 497 -11.49 34.73 -5.86
CA PHE A 497 -11.20 35.03 -7.25
C PHE A 497 -10.96 33.75 -8.04
#